data_b1aa3da5292421380af1c7bc94d41010
#
_entry.id   b1aa3da5292421380af1c7bc94d41010
#
_cell.length_a   1.000
_cell.length_b   1.000
_cell.length_c   1.000
_cell.angle_alpha   90.00
_cell.angle_beta   90.00
_cell.angle_gamma   90.00
#
_symmetry.space_group_name_H-M   'P 1'
#
loop_
_entity.id
_entity.type
_entity.pdbx_description
1 polymer ?
#
loop_
_entity_poly.entity_id
_entity_poly.type
_entity_poly.pdbx_seq_one_letter_code
_entity_poly.pdbx_strand_id
1 'polypeptide(L)'
;MKRVEINSLMESLGLGTDLADPTQVTGGLLHKMYRVSTDKGEYAVKVLNPEIMKRPAALRNTVNSEKIAVAFQTMIPVVAALEINGKQIHELDGAHYMIFDWVEGASIFPPMISAQNCYAIGDVLGKMHHENLAIDGVMPGEDGALMYDWVTYQELLQGYEGEAWAIRYQDALSDIKTWNQAACDAQEILSKTL
;
A
#
# COMPACT_ATOMS: atom_id res chain seq x y z
N MET A 1 -14.99 -14.89 1.37
CA MET A 1 -15.04 -14.94 -0.10
C MET A 1 -15.17 -16.40 -0.47
N LYS A 2 -16.09 -16.73 -1.33
CA LYS A 2 -16.33 -18.11 -1.69
C LYS A 2 -15.40 -18.51 -2.85
N ARG A 3 -14.95 -19.76 -2.91
CA ARG A 3 -14.18 -20.34 -4.02
C ARG A 3 -14.74 -19.93 -5.39
N VAL A 4 -16.05 -19.98 -5.53
CA VAL A 4 -16.78 -19.66 -6.76
C VAL A 4 -16.46 -18.24 -7.27
N GLU A 5 -16.26 -17.27 -6.38
CA GLU A 5 -15.98 -15.87 -6.76
C GLU A 5 -14.56 -15.70 -7.34
N ILE A 6 -13.56 -16.40 -6.78
CA ILE A 6 -12.18 -16.34 -7.31
C ILE A 6 -12.11 -17.08 -8.65
N ASN A 7 -12.70 -18.27 -8.76
CA ASN A 7 -12.72 -19.03 -10.00
C ASN A 7 -13.33 -18.21 -11.13
N SER A 8 -14.51 -17.64 -10.90
CA SER A 8 -15.18 -16.79 -11.89
C SER A 8 -14.35 -15.59 -12.29
N LEU A 9 -13.62 -14.99 -11.34
CA LEU A 9 -12.69 -13.90 -11.63
C LEU A 9 -11.54 -14.36 -12.53
N MET A 10 -10.85 -15.46 -12.17
CA MET A 10 -9.70 -15.97 -12.94
C MET A 10 -10.10 -16.36 -14.35
N GLU A 11 -11.22 -17.05 -14.52
CA GLU A 11 -11.77 -17.42 -15.83
C GLU A 11 -12.14 -16.18 -16.65
N SER A 12 -12.83 -15.19 -16.06
CA SER A 12 -13.23 -13.98 -16.75
C SER A 12 -12.05 -13.12 -17.23
N LEU A 13 -10.94 -13.21 -16.53
CA LEU A 13 -9.68 -12.54 -16.87
C LEU A 13 -8.79 -13.39 -17.81
N GLY A 14 -9.21 -14.59 -18.16
CA GLY A 14 -8.45 -15.49 -19.02
C GLY A 14 -7.20 -16.07 -18.35
N LEU A 15 -7.15 -16.09 -17.01
CA LEU A 15 -6.02 -16.59 -16.21
C LEU A 15 -6.11 -18.07 -15.87
N GLY A 16 -7.05 -18.79 -16.50
CA GLY A 16 -7.21 -20.23 -16.38
C GLY A 16 -8.27 -20.64 -15.38
N THR A 17 -8.36 -21.95 -15.17
CA THR A 17 -9.29 -22.61 -14.26
C THR A 17 -8.53 -23.07 -13.02
N ASP A 18 -9.11 -22.88 -11.84
CA ASP A 18 -8.48 -23.25 -10.58
C ASP A 18 -8.23 -24.76 -10.47
N LEU A 19 -7.01 -25.14 -10.15
CA LEU A 19 -6.60 -26.52 -9.88
C LEU A 19 -6.87 -26.95 -8.45
N ALA A 20 -6.94 -25.99 -7.50
CA ALA A 20 -7.12 -26.23 -6.08
C ALA A 20 -7.88 -25.08 -5.43
N ASP A 21 -8.32 -25.26 -4.19
CA ASP A 21 -8.95 -24.20 -3.41
C ASP A 21 -7.96 -23.05 -3.14
N PRO A 22 -8.38 -21.78 -3.34
CA PRO A 22 -7.56 -20.63 -3.01
C PRO A 22 -7.14 -20.63 -1.54
N THR A 23 -5.84 -20.46 -1.31
CA THR A 23 -5.27 -20.45 0.05
C THR A 23 -5.06 -19.00 0.50
N GLN A 24 -5.66 -18.62 1.64
CA GLN A 24 -5.45 -17.28 2.17
C GLN A 24 -4.02 -17.12 2.68
N VAL A 25 -3.35 -16.07 2.24
CA VAL A 25 -2.01 -15.68 2.67
C VAL A 25 -2.12 -14.66 3.80
N THR A 26 -1.35 -14.87 4.86
CA THR A 26 -1.28 -13.95 6.00
C THR A 26 -0.26 -12.82 5.75
N GLY A 27 -0.46 -11.67 6.39
CA GLY A 27 0.49 -10.55 6.36
C GLY A 27 -0.09 -9.21 5.89
N GLY A 28 -1.28 -9.19 5.28
CA GLY A 28 -1.97 -7.95 4.94
C GLY A 28 -2.94 -7.52 6.05
N LEU A 29 -2.77 -6.31 6.59
CA LEU A 29 -3.66 -5.78 7.64
C LEU A 29 -4.99 -5.24 7.08
N LEU A 30 -4.96 -4.68 5.88
CA LEU A 30 -6.08 -3.92 5.32
C LEU A 30 -6.84 -4.67 4.22
N HIS A 31 -6.15 -5.49 3.45
CA HIS A 31 -6.69 -6.24 2.32
C HIS A 31 -6.49 -7.74 2.53
N LYS A 32 -7.31 -8.56 1.88
CA LYS A 32 -7.12 -10.02 1.90
C LYS A 32 -6.28 -10.42 0.70
N MET A 33 -5.38 -11.39 0.90
CA MET A 33 -4.54 -11.95 -0.15
C MET A 33 -4.76 -13.45 -0.23
N TYR A 34 -4.83 -13.99 -1.45
CA TYR A 34 -5.00 -15.43 -1.70
C TYR A 34 -3.96 -15.90 -2.70
N ARG A 35 -3.37 -17.06 -2.46
CA ARG A 35 -2.64 -17.82 -3.48
C ARG A 35 -3.65 -18.62 -4.27
N VAL A 36 -3.55 -18.56 -5.58
CA VAL A 36 -4.46 -19.24 -6.53
C VAL A 36 -3.61 -19.98 -7.55
N SER A 37 -3.83 -21.30 -7.67
CA SER A 37 -3.18 -22.15 -8.65
C SER A 37 -4.15 -22.46 -9.76
N THR A 38 -3.82 -22.11 -11.00
CA THR A 38 -4.63 -22.41 -12.19
C THR A 38 -3.85 -23.28 -13.17
N ASP A 39 -4.52 -23.74 -14.20
CA ASP A 39 -3.90 -24.46 -15.33
C ASP A 39 -2.98 -23.58 -16.18
N LYS A 40 -2.95 -22.25 -15.91
CA LYS A 40 -2.06 -21.28 -16.59
C LYS A 40 -0.95 -20.74 -15.73
N GLY A 41 -0.99 -20.93 -14.42
CA GLY A 41 0.06 -20.45 -13.51
C GLY A 41 -0.38 -20.28 -12.07
N GLU A 42 0.51 -19.72 -11.31
CA GLU A 42 0.33 -19.40 -9.89
C GLU A 42 0.20 -17.90 -9.71
N TYR A 43 -0.81 -17.46 -8.98
CA TYR A 43 -1.14 -16.05 -8.81
C TYR A 43 -1.36 -15.69 -7.36
N ALA A 44 -1.11 -14.41 -7.04
CA ALA A 44 -1.57 -13.78 -5.81
C ALA A 44 -2.76 -12.87 -6.14
N VAL A 45 -3.93 -13.18 -5.57
CA VAL A 45 -5.15 -12.39 -5.75
C VAL A 45 -5.37 -11.54 -4.51
N LYS A 46 -5.26 -10.23 -4.67
CA LYS A 46 -5.53 -9.23 -3.63
C LYS A 46 -6.96 -8.74 -3.74
N VAL A 47 -7.74 -8.97 -2.69
CA VAL A 47 -9.10 -8.49 -2.55
C VAL A 47 -9.08 -7.17 -1.80
N LEU A 48 -9.44 -6.10 -2.47
CA LEU A 48 -9.44 -4.78 -1.86
C LEU A 48 -10.58 -4.67 -0.84
N ASN A 49 -10.28 -4.12 0.33
CA ASN A 49 -11.26 -3.98 1.40
C ASN A 49 -12.34 -2.96 1.00
N PRO A 50 -13.63 -3.33 0.93
CA PRO A 50 -14.69 -2.43 0.50
C PRO A 50 -14.79 -1.16 1.34
N GLU A 51 -14.53 -1.25 2.65
CA GLU A 51 -14.60 -0.08 3.54
C GLU A 51 -13.49 0.95 3.24
N ILE A 52 -12.32 0.48 2.78
CA ILE A 52 -11.26 1.36 2.32
C ILE A 52 -11.61 1.94 0.95
N MET A 53 -12.16 1.13 0.06
CA MET A 53 -12.50 1.56 -1.30
C MET A 53 -13.65 2.58 -1.35
N LYS A 54 -14.43 2.74 -0.28
CA LYS A 54 -15.41 3.82 -0.13
C LYS A 54 -14.79 5.22 0.00
N ARG A 55 -13.50 5.30 0.35
CA ARG A 55 -12.82 6.60 0.50
C ARG A 55 -12.64 7.25 -0.87
N PRO A 56 -12.93 8.56 -1.06
CA PRO A 56 -12.93 9.21 -2.37
C PRO A 56 -11.63 9.06 -3.18
N ALA A 57 -10.49 9.04 -2.50
CA ALA A 57 -9.18 8.92 -3.14
C ALA A 57 -8.66 7.47 -3.27
N ALA A 58 -9.34 6.47 -2.68
CA ALA A 58 -8.78 5.12 -2.54
C ALA A 58 -8.48 4.47 -3.89
N LEU A 59 -9.43 4.48 -4.81
CA LEU A 59 -9.25 3.89 -6.13
C LEU A 59 -8.16 4.60 -6.92
N ARG A 60 -8.20 5.94 -6.96
CA ARG A 60 -7.18 6.75 -7.63
C ARG A 60 -5.78 6.47 -7.07
N ASN A 61 -5.63 6.44 -5.75
CA ASN A 61 -4.35 6.19 -5.12
C ASN A 61 -3.84 4.76 -5.40
N THR A 62 -4.74 3.77 -5.45
CA THR A 62 -4.39 2.39 -5.82
C THR A 62 -3.91 2.32 -7.28
N VAL A 63 -4.62 2.96 -8.20
CA VAL A 63 -4.18 3.05 -9.62
C VAL A 63 -2.83 3.74 -9.74
N ASN A 64 -2.64 4.86 -9.05
CA ASN A 64 -1.37 5.60 -9.09
C ASN A 64 -0.21 4.78 -8.54
N SER A 65 -0.41 4.04 -7.43
CA SER A 65 0.64 3.18 -6.87
C SER A 65 1.07 2.08 -7.84
N GLU A 66 0.14 1.51 -8.61
CA GLU A 66 0.49 0.49 -9.60
C GLU A 66 1.21 1.09 -10.82
N LYS A 67 0.82 2.27 -11.30
CA LYS A 67 1.56 2.99 -12.34
C LYS A 67 3.01 3.25 -11.91
N ILE A 68 3.21 3.64 -10.65
CA ILE A 68 4.55 3.83 -10.06
C ILE A 68 5.29 2.48 -10.04
N ALA A 69 4.66 1.42 -9.56
CA ALA A 69 5.27 0.10 -9.50
C ALA A 69 5.74 -0.38 -10.87
N VAL A 70 4.88 -0.25 -11.90
CA VAL A 70 5.23 -0.60 -13.29
C VAL A 70 6.41 0.22 -13.81
N ALA A 71 6.41 1.53 -13.57
CA ALA A 71 7.49 2.41 -14.04
C ALA A 71 8.86 2.01 -13.46
N PHE A 72 8.89 1.45 -12.26
CA PHE A 72 10.12 1.03 -11.59
C PHE A 72 10.50 -0.44 -11.79
N GLN A 73 9.67 -1.28 -12.44
CA GLN A 73 9.92 -2.73 -12.59
C GLN A 73 11.28 -3.09 -13.20
N THR A 74 11.83 -2.25 -14.07
CA THR A 74 13.13 -2.50 -14.70
C THR A 74 14.33 -2.03 -13.88
N MET A 75 14.10 -1.26 -12.83
CA MET A 75 15.16 -0.58 -12.06
C MET A 75 15.33 -1.17 -10.65
N ILE A 76 14.24 -1.62 -10.05
CA ILE A 76 14.23 -2.16 -8.70
C ILE A 76 13.37 -3.44 -8.64
N PRO A 77 13.62 -4.32 -7.65
CA PRO A 77 12.76 -5.49 -7.43
C PRO A 77 11.40 -5.06 -6.88
N VAL A 78 10.42 -4.91 -7.75
CA VAL A 78 9.04 -4.59 -7.40
C VAL A 78 8.09 -5.57 -8.08
N VAL A 79 7.02 -5.93 -7.38
CA VAL A 79 5.93 -6.74 -7.92
C VAL A 79 4.75 -5.81 -8.18
N ALA A 80 4.45 -5.57 -9.45
CA ALA A 80 3.28 -4.80 -9.88
C ALA A 80 2.12 -5.73 -10.23
N ALA A 81 0.89 -5.23 -10.12
CA ALA A 81 -0.28 -5.99 -10.56
C ALA A 81 -0.25 -6.21 -12.08
N LEU A 82 -0.73 -7.38 -12.50
CA LEU A 82 -0.87 -7.73 -13.92
C LEU A 82 -1.83 -6.76 -14.60
N GLU A 83 -1.41 -6.23 -15.74
CA GLU A 83 -2.29 -5.47 -16.61
C GLU A 83 -3.05 -6.43 -17.51
N ILE A 84 -4.36 -6.54 -17.32
CA ILE A 84 -5.25 -7.40 -18.10
C ILE A 84 -6.35 -6.54 -18.70
N ASN A 85 -6.51 -6.59 -20.01
CA ASN A 85 -7.44 -5.77 -20.76
C ASN A 85 -7.26 -4.24 -20.49
N GLY A 86 -6.01 -3.78 -20.34
CA GLY A 86 -5.66 -2.40 -20.07
C GLY A 86 -5.98 -1.91 -18.65
N LYS A 87 -6.19 -2.83 -17.71
CA LYS A 87 -6.51 -2.51 -16.31
C LYS A 87 -5.69 -3.39 -15.36
N GLN A 88 -5.32 -2.82 -14.22
CA GLN A 88 -4.66 -3.51 -13.10
C GLN A 88 -5.61 -3.78 -11.93
N ILE A 89 -6.75 -3.06 -11.90
CA ILE A 89 -7.81 -3.27 -10.93
C ILE A 89 -9.05 -3.76 -11.66
N HIS A 90 -9.56 -4.91 -11.23
CA HIS A 90 -10.70 -5.58 -11.82
C HIS A 90 -11.87 -5.56 -10.84
N GLU A 91 -13.07 -5.48 -11.37
CA GLU A 91 -14.30 -5.50 -10.58
C GLU A 91 -15.12 -6.73 -10.95
N LEU A 92 -15.58 -7.43 -9.91
CA LEU A 92 -16.55 -8.52 -10.04
C LEU A 92 -17.52 -8.43 -8.86
N ASP A 93 -18.80 -8.43 -9.14
CA ASP A 93 -19.89 -8.38 -8.14
C ASP A 93 -19.73 -7.23 -7.12
N GLY A 94 -19.25 -6.07 -7.57
CA GLY A 94 -19.04 -4.87 -6.73
C GLY A 94 -17.81 -4.93 -5.82
N ALA A 95 -16.99 -5.97 -5.92
CA ALA A 95 -15.71 -6.08 -5.24
C ALA A 95 -14.54 -5.79 -6.19
N HIS A 96 -13.47 -5.20 -5.67
CA HIS A 96 -12.27 -4.86 -6.44
C HIS A 96 -11.13 -5.82 -6.14
N TYR A 97 -10.43 -6.21 -7.20
CA TYR A 97 -9.36 -7.20 -7.18
C TYR A 97 -8.14 -6.71 -7.92
N MET A 98 -6.98 -7.15 -7.47
CA MET A 98 -5.70 -7.02 -8.18
C MET A 98 -5.04 -8.39 -8.24
N ILE A 99 -4.46 -8.71 -9.37
CA ILE A 99 -3.80 -9.98 -9.62
C ILE A 99 -2.31 -9.74 -9.81
N PHE A 100 -1.50 -10.55 -9.19
CA PHE A 100 -0.04 -10.53 -9.30
C PHE A 100 0.45 -11.92 -9.66
N ASP A 101 1.59 -12.02 -10.34
CA ASP A 101 2.32 -13.27 -10.41
C ASP A 101 2.70 -13.71 -8.99
N TRP A 102 2.62 -15.01 -8.72
CA TRP A 102 3.07 -15.53 -7.44
C TRP A 102 4.58 -15.46 -7.34
N VAL A 103 5.09 -14.89 -6.26
CA VAL A 103 6.50 -14.86 -5.93
C VAL A 103 6.74 -15.74 -4.72
N GLU A 104 7.61 -16.75 -4.87
CA GLU A 104 8.01 -17.60 -3.74
C GLU A 104 8.85 -16.80 -2.76
N GLY A 105 8.55 -16.94 -1.49
CA GLY A 105 9.26 -16.25 -0.42
C GLY A 105 8.46 -16.20 0.87
N ALA A 106 9.05 -15.57 1.86
CA ALA A 106 8.42 -15.35 3.16
C ALA A 106 8.61 -13.91 3.61
N SER A 107 7.57 -13.33 4.19
CA SER A 107 7.67 -12.03 4.84
C SER A 107 8.58 -12.11 6.07
N ILE A 108 9.48 -11.13 6.20
CA ILE A 108 10.39 -11.03 7.34
C ILE A 108 9.79 -10.04 8.35
N PHE A 109 9.66 -10.50 9.59
CA PHE A 109 9.12 -9.69 10.69
C PHE A 109 10.15 -9.55 11.83
N PRO A 110 10.05 -8.52 12.68
CA PRO A 110 10.85 -8.46 13.89
C PRO A 110 10.69 -9.73 14.74
N PRO A 111 11.77 -10.29 15.36
CA PRO A 111 13.13 -9.76 15.41
C PRO A 111 14.04 -10.20 14.25
N MET A 112 13.53 -10.84 13.20
CA MET A 112 14.34 -11.41 12.12
C MET A 112 14.84 -10.36 11.10
N ILE A 113 14.45 -9.10 11.25
CA ILE A 113 14.93 -8.02 10.37
C ILE A 113 16.40 -7.74 10.68
N SER A 114 17.27 -8.02 9.71
CA SER A 114 18.71 -7.79 9.82
C SER A 114 19.11 -6.41 9.29
N ALA A 115 20.32 -5.97 9.65
CA ALA A 115 20.91 -4.76 9.06
C ALA A 115 21.01 -4.87 7.52
N GLN A 116 21.27 -6.05 6.99
CA GLN A 116 21.31 -6.28 5.54
C GLN A 116 19.93 -6.05 4.88
N ASN A 117 18.83 -6.45 5.53
CA ASN A 117 17.49 -6.14 5.06
C ASN A 117 17.24 -4.63 5.03
N CYS A 118 17.67 -3.90 6.07
CA CYS A 118 17.57 -2.44 6.13
C CYS A 118 18.37 -1.77 5.01
N TYR A 119 19.60 -2.24 4.75
CA TYR A 119 20.41 -1.74 3.63
C TYR A 119 19.74 -1.99 2.29
N ALA A 120 19.21 -3.19 2.06
CA ALA A 120 18.54 -3.51 0.80
C ALA A 120 17.32 -2.62 0.55
N ILE A 121 16.50 -2.36 1.57
CA ILE A 121 15.37 -1.44 1.46
C ILE A 121 15.85 -0.01 1.25
N GLY A 122 16.88 0.44 1.97
CA GLY A 122 17.46 1.76 1.81
C GLY A 122 18.01 1.99 0.40
N ASP A 123 18.68 1.00 -0.18
CA ASP A 123 19.18 1.03 -1.57
C ASP A 123 18.03 1.16 -2.60
N VAL A 124 16.96 0.37 -2.42
CA VAL A 124 15.76 0.46 -3.27
C VAL A 124 15.14 1.86 -3.20
N LEU A 125 14.93 2.39 -1.99
CA LEU A 125 14.37 3.74 -1.80
C LEU A 125 15.28 4.82 -2.37
N GLY A 126 16.60 4.68 -2.15
CA GLY A 126 17.60 5.61 -2.71
C GLY A 126 17.57 5.66 -4.23
N LYS A 127 17.45 4.50 -4.89
CA LYS A 127 17.30 4.42 -6.36
C LYS A 127 16.01 5.08 -6.82
N MET A 128 14.87 4.80 -6.17
CA MET A 128 13.60 5.43 -6.51
C MET A 128 13.67 6.96 -6.43
N HIS A 129 14.27 7.50 -5.36
CA HIS A 129 14.40 8.94 -5.18
C HIS A 129 15.41 9.55 -6.17
N HIS A 130 16.49 8.83 -6.50
CA HIS A 130 17.49 9.31 -7.47
C HIS A 130 16.90 9.46 -8.88
N GLU A 131 16.11 8.49 -9.32
CA GLU A 131 15.49 8.50 -10.64
C GLU A 131 14.45 9.60 -10.81
N ASN A 132 13.76 10.01 -9.73
CA ASN A 132 12.78 11.11 -9.70
C ASN A 132 11.86 11.11 -10.95
N LEU A 133 11.26 9.94 -11.24
CA LEU A 133 10.50 9.75 -12.48
C LEU A 133 9.21 10.56 -12.48
N ALA A 134 9.02 11.35 -13.53
CA ALA A 134 7.70 11.87 -13.88
C ALA A 134 6.88 10.74 -14.54
N ILE A 135 5.79 10.32 -13.89
CA ILE A 135 4.96 9.23 -14.38
C ILE A 135 3.65 9.82 -14.92
N ASP A 136 3.35 9.52 -16.19
CA ASP A 136 2.18 10.10 -16.85
C ASP A 136 0.86 9.74 -16.14
N GLY A 137 0.06 10.78 -15.92
CA GLY A 137 -1.22 10.67 -15.22
C GLY A 137 -1.11 10.33 -13.72
N VAL A 138 0.08 10.41 -13.13
CA VAL A 138 0.29 10.41 -11.68
C VAL A 138 0.59 11.83 -11.26
N MET A 139 -0.36 12.48 -10.61
CA MET A 139 -0.14 13.79 -10.03
C MET A 139 0.58 13.64 -8.70
N PRO A 140 1.54 14.52 -8.38
CA PRO A 140 2.03 14.64 -7.01
C PRO A 140 0.84 14.67 -6.05
N GLY A 141 0.96 14.03 -4.88
CA GLY A 141 -0.06 14.17 -3.84
C GLY A 141 -0.32 15.65 -3.62
N GLU A 142 -1.57 16.04 -3.43
CA GLU A 142 -1.81 17.35 -2.83
C GLU A 142 -0.91 17.42 -1.62
N ASP A 143 -0.09 18.46 -1.51
CA ASP A 143 0.79 18.66 -0.37
C ASP A 143 -0.09 18.57 0.87
N GLY A 144 -0.19 17.35 1.38
CA GLY A 144 -0.93 17.09 2.59
C GLY A 144 -0.22 17.93 3.63
N ALA A 145 -0.84 19.05 3.95
CA ALA A 145 -0.26 19.94 4.91
C ALA A 145 0.14 19.09 6.10
N LEU A 146 1.45 18.94 6.32
CA LEU A 146 1.99 18.36 7.55
C LEU A 146 1.56 19.19 8.77
N MET A 147 0.74 20.20 8.52
CA MET A 147 0.13 21.03 9.52
C MET A 147 -1.07 20.32 10.14
N TYR A 148 -0.79 19.58 11.19
CA TYR A 148 -1.83 19.10 12.07
C TYR A 148 -2.32 20.25 12.94
N ASP A 149 -3.63 20.43 13.01
CA ASP A 149 -4.25 21.33 13.98
C ASP A 149 -4.20 20.70 15.38
N TRP A 150 -3.10 20.98 16.08
CA TRP A 150 -2.88 20.45 17.43
C TRP A 150 -3.93 20.93 18.43
N VAL A 151 -4.58 22.08 18.20
CA VAL A 151 -5.66 22.59 19.05
C VAL A 151 -6.86 21.66 18.92
N THR A 152 -7.28 21.37 17.70
CA THR A 152 -8.37 20.40 17.44
C THR A 152 -8.05 19.04 18.04
N TYR A 153 -6.83 18.51 17.89
CA TYR A 153 -6.45 17.23 18.48
C TYR A 153 -6.48 17.24 20.01
N GLN A 154 -6.08 18.36 20.65
CA GLN A 154 -6.19 18.50 22.11
C GLN A 154 -7.65 18.59 22.57
N GLU A 155 -8.53 19.22 21.80
CA GLU A 155 -9.97 19.25 22.07
C GLU A 155 -10.60 17.86 21.97
N LEU A 156 -10.18 17.05 20.98
CA LEU A 156 -10.64 15.65 20.83
C LEU A 156 -10.22 14.75 21.99
N LEU A 157 -9.21 15.12 22.78
CA LEU A 157 -8.80 14.40 23.98
C LEU A 157 -9.65 14.68 25.20
N GLN A 158 -10.47 15.74 25.16
CA GLN A 158 -11.33 16.08 26.29
C GLN A 158 -12.32 14.93 26.56
N GLY A 159 -12.34 14.48 27.80
CA GLY A 159 -13.15 13.33 28.20
C GLY A 159 -12.46 11.96 28.10
N TYR A 160 -11.22 11.90 27.59
CA TYR A 160 -10.42 10.67 27.47
C TYR A 160 -9.12 10.73 28.28
N GLU A 161 -8.94 11.72 29.14
CA GLU A 161 -7.67 12.01 29.84
C GLU A 161 -7.20 10.83 30.72
N GLY A 162 -8.13 9.99 31.18
CA GLY A 162 -7.84 8.79 31.99
C GLY A 162 -7.48 7.55 31.18
N GLU A 163 -7.64 7.57 29.86
CA GLU A 163 -7.35 6.43 29.01
C GLU A 163 -5.85 6.22 28.80
N ALA A 164 -5.39 4.98 28.82
CA ALA A 164 -3.97 4.66 28.71
C ALA A 164 -3.31 5.20 27.44
N TRP A 165 -4.03 5.28 26.33
CA TRP A 165 -3.56 5.84 25.08
C TRP A 165 -3.47 7.38 25.13
N ALA A 166 -4.42 8.05 25.81
CA ALA A 166 -4.44 9.50 25.94
C ALA A 166 -3.28 9.97 26.84
N ILE A 167 -2.97 9.25 27.90
CA ILE A 167 -1.80 9.51 28.76
C ILE A 167 -0.52 9.43 27.91
N ARG A 168 -0.33 8.35 27.15
CA ARG A 168 0.85 8.18 26.27
C ARG A 168 0.96 9.26 25.21
N TYR A 169 -0.16 9.70 24.65
CA TYR A 169 -0.19 10.79 23.69
C TYR A 169 0.25 12.10 24.35
N GLN A 170 -0.24 12.42 25.54
CA GLN A 170 0.14 13.62 26.29
C GLN A 170 1.65 13.63 26.61
N ASP A 171 2.19 12.48 27.05
CA ASP A 171 3.62 12.33 27.33
C ASP A 171 4.48 12.57 26.08
N ALA A 172 4.02 12.10 24.91
CA ALA A 172 4.74 12.24 23.65
C ALA A 172 4.50 13.59 22.94
N LEU A 173 3.54 14.41 23.38
CA LEU A 173 3.06 15.58 22.64
C LEU A 173 4.17 16.61 22.35
N SER A 174 5.10 16.82 23.28
CA SER A 174 6.24 17.74 23.10
C SER A 174 7.15 17.26 21.97
N ASP A 175 7.47 15.98 21.94
CA ASP A 175 8.31 15.37 20.90
C ASP A 175 7.61 15.38 19.56
N ILE A 176 6.33 15.05 19.52
CA ILE A 176 5.51 15.07 18.30
C ILE A 176 5.48 16.47 17.68
N LYS A 177 5.31 17.52 18.49
CA LYS A 177 5.35 18.92 18.02
C LYS A 177 6.72 19.29 17.45
N THR A 178 7.79 18.87 18.12
CA THR A 178 9.17 19.11 17.66
C THR A 178 9.42 18.41 16.33
N TRP A 179 9.03 17.15 16.19
CA TRP A 179 9.17 16.39 14.94
C TRP A 179 8.32 16.97 13.81
N ASN A 180 7.09 17.42 14.12
CA ASN A 180 6.24 18.07 13.14
C ASN A 180 6.87 19.37 12.61
N GLN A 181 7.46 20.18 13.49
CA GLN A 181 8.16 21.39 13.07
C GLN A 181 9.35 21.05 12.16
N ALA A 182 10.17 20.07 12.54
CA ALA A 182 11.29 19.63 11.72
C ALA A 182 10.83 19.10 10.34
N ALA A 183 9.69 18.41 10.28
CA ALA A 183 9.11 17.95 9.02
C ALA A 183 8.62 19.12 8.14
N CYS A 184 7.99 20.14 8.74
CA CYS A 184 7.58 21.34 8.02
C CYS A 184 8.80 22.12 7.46
N ASP A 185 9.86 22.26 8.25
CA ASP A 185 11.11 22.91 7.83
C ASP A 185 11.76 22.14 6.66
N ALA A 186 11.79 20.81 6.72
CA ALA A 186 12.28 19.96 5.65
C ALA A 186 11.44 20.10 4.37
N GLN A 187 10.12 20.13 4.50
CA GLN A 187 9.21 20.34 3.35
C GLN A 187 9.44 21.70 2.69
N GLU A 188 9.66 22.76 3.48
CA GLU A 188 9.97 24.09 2.93
C GLU A 188 11.29 24.11 2.15
N ILE A 189 12.31 23.40 2.64
CA ILE A 189 13.59 23.26 1.92
C ILE A 189 13.38 22.50 0.61
N LEU A 190 12.70 21.37 0.64
CA LEU A 190 12.46 20.53 -0.53
C LEU A 190 11.63 21.24 -1.61
N SER A 191 10.60 22.01 -1.20
CA SER A 191 9.78 22.78 -2.15
C SER A 191 10.52 23.88 -2.90
N LYS A 192 11.68 24.32 -2.40
CA LYS A 192 12.54 25.32 -3.04
C LYS A 192 13.59 24.71 -3.97
N THR A 193 13.78 23.38 -3.89
CA THR A 193 14.82 22.66 -4.65
C THR A 193 14.26 21.86 -5.84
N LEU A 194 12.95 21.76 -5.97
CA LEU A 194 12.21 21.18 -7.10
C LEU A 194 11.68 22.26 -8.03
#